data_913354495105acd932d6a129e2e8933e
#
_entry.id   913354495105acd932d6a129e2e8933e
#
_cell.length_a   1.000
_cell.length_b   1.000
_cell.length_c   1.000
_cell.angle_alpha   90.00
_cell.angle_beta   90.00
_cell.angle_gamma   90.00
#
_symmetry.space_group_name_H-M   'P 1'
#
loop_
_entity.id
_entity.type
_entity.pdbx_description
1 polymer ?
#
loop_
_entity_poly.entity_id
_entity_poly.type
_entity_poly.pdbx_seq_one_letter_code
_entity_poly.pdbx_strand_id
1 'polypeptide(L)'
;MDRICIKGYKSFKELDINLNKINVLIGSNGSGKSNFLSFFEFLNRLYEQNLNEFVALNGGMDKILHKGSKVTENINANIYFDQDTYSFTVKKGDDNFVFLNEQLEFNGRKVEINALKSEAQIKYHTDLERGDFIKKYLTDIKKYHFHDTGKNSPFAKDSNIQNDVYYLYEKGDNLAAFLWNVQNNHPIVYKRILKMIQSIAPYFSDFYFHSGVSQTIRLQWKD
;
A
#
# COMPACT_ATOMS: atom_id res chain seq x y z
N MET A 1 -4.28 -10.91 6.31
CA MET A 1 -4.91 -9.75 6.99
C MET A 1 -6.40 -9.88 6.79
N ASP A 2 -7.15 -10.06 7.87
CA ASP A 2 -8.55 -10.49 7.81
C ASP A 2 -9.51 -9.47 8.41
N ARG A 3 -9.00 -8.62 9.31
CA ARG A 3 -9.77 -7.54 9.93
C ARG A 3 -8.86 -6.40 10.33
N ILE A 4 -9.36 -5.18 10.25
CA ILE A 4 -8.68 -3.98 10.71
C ILE A 4 -9.63 -3.17 11.57
N CYS A 5 -9.16 -2.80 12.78
CA CYS A 5 -9.80 -1.82 13.63
C CYS A 5 -8.90 -0.60 13.75
N ILE A 6 -9.42 0.57 13.41
CA ILE A 6 -8.70 1.86 13.43
C ILE A 6 -9.50 2.86 14.23
N LYS A 7 -8.84 3.61 15.13
CA LYS A 7 -9.44 4.74 15.85
C LYS A 7 -8.55 5.97 15.72
N GLY A 8 -9.16 7.10 15.49
CA GLY A 8 -8.47 8.40 15.50
C GLY A 8 -7.67 8.75 14.26
N TYR A 9 -7.92 8.13 13.10
CA TYR A 9 -7.15 8.34 11.86
C TYR A 9 -7.96 9.08 10.80
N LYS A 10 -7.48 10.24 10.35
CA LYS A 10 -8.06 11.08 9.28
C LYS A 10 -9.59 11.24 9.43
N SER A 11 -10.38 10.68 8.50
CA SER A 11 -11.85 10.71 8.57
C SER A 11 -12.46 9.73 9.57
N PHE A 12 -11.68 8.79 10.08
CA PHE A 12 -12.18 7.73 10.94
C PHE A 12 -12.05 8.08 12.42
N LYS A 13 -13.17 8.37 13.07
CA LYS A 13 -13.24 8.35 14.54
C LYS A 13 -13.01 6.91 15.02
N GLU A 14 -13.73 5.98 14.41
CA GLU A 14 -13.60 4.54 14.61
C GLU A 14 -14.02 3.82 13.32
N LEU A 15 -13.25 2.84 12.91
CA LEU A 15 -13.52 1.96 11.78
C LEU A 15 -13.19 0.54 12.21
N ASP A 16 -14.10 -0.40 11.98
CA ASP A 16 -13.90 -1.83 12.18
C ASP A 16 -14.42 -2.54 10.94
N ILE A 17 -13.53 -3.21 10.21
CA ILE A 17 -13.86 -3.82 8.93
C ILE A 17 -13.17 -5.19 8.76
N ASN A 18 -13.95 -6.18 8.35
CA ASN A 18 -13.41 -7.45 7.87
C ASN A 18 -12.95 -7.30 6.44
N LEU A 19 -11.81 -7.91 6.11
CA LEU A 19 -11.21 -7.90 4.80
C LEU A 19 -11.32 -9.28 4.15
N ASN A 20 -11.54 -9.28 2.84
CA ASN A 20 -11.52 -10.45 1.99
C ASN A 20 -10.27 -10.41 1.09
N LYS A 21 -10.06 -11.47 0.30
CA LYS A 21 -8.98 -11.52 -0.71
C LYS A 21 -9.07 -10.38 -1.74
N ILE A 22 -10.29 -9.94 -2.05
CA ILE A 22 -10.58 -8.79 -2.92
C ILE A 22 -11.63 -7.95 -2.20
N ASN A 23 -11.36 -6.66 -2.07
CA ASN A 23 -12.27 -5.68 -1.47
C ASN A 23 -12.47 -4.53 -2.45
N VAL A 24 -13.72 -4.15 -2.67
CA VAL A 24 -14.09 -3.04 -3.55
C VAL A 24 -14.71 -1.92 -2.73
N LEU A 25 -14.10 -0.75 -2.76
CA LEU A 25 -14.58 0.43 -2.03
C LEU A 25 -15.41 1.31 -2.96
N ILE A 26 -16.69 1.40 -2.68
CA ILE A 26 -17.65 2.21 -3.44
C ILE A 26 -18.22 3.31 -2.53
N GLY A 27 -18.46 4.48 -3.07
CA GLY A 27 -19.07 5.59 -2.34
C GLY A 27 -18.79 6.94 -2.98
N SER A 28 -19.48 7.98 -2.52
CA SER A 28 -19.32 9.36 -2.98
C SER A 28 -17.92 9.92 -2.68
N ASN A 29 -17.58 11.05 -3.31
CA ASN A 29 -16.36 11.78 -2.97
C ASN A 29 -16.44 12.25 -1.51
N GLY A 30 -15.33 12.17 -0.78
CA GLY A 30 -15.29 12.50 0.64
C GLY A 30 -15.74 11.38 1.60
N SER A 31 -16.23 10.22 1.12
CA SER A 31 -16.69 9.12 1.99
C SER A 31 -15.57 8.38 2.77
N GLY A 32 -14.30 8.77 2.58
CA GLY A 32 -13.17 8.17 3.30
C GLY A 32 -12.42 7.07 2.57
N LYS A 33 -12.79 6.70 1.33
CA LYS A 33 -12.09 5.65 0.54
C LYS A 33 -10.58 5.88 0.45
N SER A 34 -10.17 7.09 0.07
CA SER A 34 -8.76 7.45 -0.04
C SER A 34 -8.06 7.46 1.33
N ASN A 35 -8.77 7.81 2.41
CA ASN A 35 -8.24 7.75 3.75
C ASN A 35 -8.02 6.32 4.22
N PHE A 36 -8.91 5.40 3.83
CA PHE A 36 -8.73 3.97 4.09
C PHE A 36 -7.49 3.42 3.36
N LEU A 37 -7.34 3.73 2.07
CA LEU A 37 -6.14 3.33 1.32
C LEU A 37 -4.87 3.99 1.88
N SER A 38 -4.94 5.24 2.36
CA SER A 38 -3.80 5.91 2.97
C SER A 38 -3.37 5.29 4.30
N PHE A 39 -4.27 4.55 4.98
CA PHE A 39 -3.90 3.81 6.18
C PHE A 39 -2.95 2.64 5.89
N PHE A 40 -3.11 1.96 4.76
CA PHE A 40 -2.16 0.94 4.33
C PHE A 40 -0.78 1.54 4.00
N GLU A 41 -0.76 2.72 3.38
CA GLU A 41 0.48 3.46 3.19
C GLU A 41 1.12 3.84 4.53
N PHE A 42 0.32 4.32 5.50
CA PHE A 42 0.78 4.60 6.85
C PHE A 42 1.41 3.35 7.49
N LEU A 43 0.79 2.16 7.38
CA LEU A 43 1.33 0.90 7.89
C LEU A 43 2.65 0.51 7.21
N ASN A 44 2.75 0.68 5.90
CA ASN A 44 4.00 0.40 5.17
C ASN A 44 5.12 1.36 5.60
N ARG A 45 4.84 2.67 5.69
CA ARG A 45 5.81 3.68 6.14
C ARG A 45 6.25 3.48 7.59
N LEU A 46 5.31 3.07 8.45
CA LEU A 46 5.60 2.68 9.83
C LEU A 46 6.59 1.51 9.85
N TYR A 47 6.34 0.45 9.07
CA TYR A 47 7.22 -0.70 8.98
C TYR A 47 8.60 -0.34 8.40
N GLU A 48 8.65 0.50 7.37
CA GLU A 48 9.89 0.92 6.71
C GLU A 48 10.70 1.98 7.50
N GLN A 49 10.26 2.38 8.69
CA GLN A 49 10.92 3.41 9.52
C GLN A 49 10.93 4.80 8.89
N ASN A 50 9.87 5.10 8.15
CA ASN A 50 9.69 6.35 7.41
C ASN A 50 8.39 7.06 7.83
N LEU A 51 7.93 6.84 9.06
CA LEU A 51 6.68 7.42 9.56
C LEU A 51 6.77 8.96 9.61
N ASN A 52 7.92 9.48 10.00
CA ASN A 52 8.16 10.94 10.09
C ASN A 52 8.07 11.61 8.71
N GLU A 53 8.65 11.00 7.67
CA GLU A 53 8.52 11.48 6.30
C GLU A 53 7.05 11.45 5.83
N PHE A 54 6.34 10.36 6.11
CA PHE A 54 4.92 10.25 5.80
C PHE A 54 4.09 11.36 6.45
N VAL A 55 4.36 11.66 7.73
CA VAL A 55 3.70 12.75 8.47
C VAL A 55 3.96 14.08 7.78
N ALA A 56 5.20 14.40 7.46
CA ALA A 56 5.57 15.65 6.80
C ALA A 56 4.89 15.81 5.43
N LEU A 57 4.93 14.77 4.59
CA LEU A 57 4.30 14.77 3.27
C LEU A 57 2.78 14.88 3.31
N ASN A 58 2.14 14.44 4.40
CA ASN A 58 0.69 14.55 4.59
C ASN A 58 0.26 15.86 5.29
N GLY A 59 1.17 16.83 5.49
CA GLY A 59 0.86 18.13 6.08
C GLY A 59 0.83 18.15 7.61
N GLY A 60 1.57 17.22 8.22
CA GLY A 60 1.77 17.15 9.67
C GLY A 60 0.78 16.25 10.40
N MET A 61 1.05 16.03 11.69
CA MET A 61 0.27 15.12 12.55
C MET A 61 -1.20 15.51 12.66
N ASP A 62 -1.52 16.81 12.69
CA ASP A 62 -2.90 17.28 12.80
C ASP A 62 -3.77 16.91 11.58
N LYS A 63 -3.17 16.69 10.41
CA LYS A 63 -3.88 16.21 9.22
C LYS A 63 -4.09 14.69 9.20
N ILE A 64 -3.33 13.98 10.01
CA ILE A 64 -3.42 12.52 10.14
C ILE A 64 -4.35 12.14 11.29
N LEU A 65 -4.39 12.92 12.38
CA LEU A 65 -5.32 12.73 13.47
C LEU A 65 -6.76 13.09 13.07
N HIS A 66 -7.72 12.32 13.53
CA HIS A 66 -9.14 12.58 13.28
C HIS A 66 -9.56 13.93 13.87
N LYS A 67 -9.93 14.87 13.01
CA LYS A 67 -10.28 16.27 13.40
C LYS A 67 -9.14 17.03 14.12
N GLY A 68 -7.90 16.56 13.96
CA GLY A 68 -6.71 17.18 14.54
C GLY A 68 -6.48 16.88 16.02
N SER A 69 -5.31 17.29 16.53
CA SER A 69 -4.86 16.99 17.89
C SER A 69 -5.69 17.65 19.00
N LYS A 70 -6.47 18.69 18.70
CA LYS A 70 -7.41 19.28 19.66
C LYS A 70 -8.59 18.37 19.99
N VAL A 71 -8.90 17.38 19.14
CA VAL A 71 -10.04 16.47 19.28
C VAL A 71 -9.58 15.04 19.52
N THR A 72 -8.48 14.64 18.88
CA THR A 72 -7.97 13.26 18.92
C THR A 72 -6.52 13.26 19.33
N GLU A 73 -6.20 12.65 20.44
CA GLU A 73 -4.83 12.57 20.97
C GLU A 73 -4.03 11.42 20.38
N ASN A 74 -4.69 10.31 20.07
CA ASN A 74 -4.04 9.05 19.71
C ASN A 74 -4.63 8.43 18.44
N ILE A 75 -3.80 7.71 17.70
CA ILE A 75 -4.26 6.73 16.72
C ILE A 75 -4.04 5.35 17.33
N ASN A 76 -5.11 4.54 17.35
CA ASN A 76 -5.04 3.14 17.78
C ASN A 76 -5.35 2.25 16.58
N ALA A 77 -4.57 1.20 16.40
CA ALA A 77 -4.82 0.23 15.34
C ALA A 77 -4.62 -1.20 15.86
N ASN A 78 -5.53 -2.08 15.45
CA ASN A 78 -5.40 -3.52 15.60
C ASN A 78 -5.58 -4.16 14.22
N ILE A 79 -4.59 -4.91 13.78
CA ILE A 79 -4.56 -5.59 12.51
C ILE A 79 -4.52 -7.10 12.80
N TYR A 80 -5.53 -7.80 12.32
CA TYR A 80 -5.72 -9.22 12.59
C TYR A 80 -5.31 -10.06 11.39
N PHE A 81 -4.61 -11.15 11.68
CA PHE A 81 -4.10 -12.12 10.72
C PHE A 81 -4.41 -13.53 11.25
N ASP A 82 -5.63 -14.03 11.00
CA ASP A 82 -6.13 -15.28 11.55
C ASP A 82 -6.07 -15.26 13.09
N GLN A 83 -5.14 -15.99 13.69
CA GLN A 83 -4.96 -16.06 15.15
C GLN A 83 -3.93 -15.05 15.71
N ASP A 84 -3.30 -14.29 14.82
CA ASP A 84 -2.23 -13.37 15.17
C ASP A 84 -2.72 -11.92 15.05
N THR A 85 -2.22 -11.05 15.92
CA THR A 85 -2.60 -9.62 15.89
C THR A 85 -1.37 -8.74 16.02
N TYR A 86 -1.28 -7.73 15.17
CA TYR A 86 -0.38 -6.60 15.37
C TYR A 86 -1.18 -5.39 15.83
N SER A 87 -0.79 -4.81 16.93
CA SER A 87 -1.47 -3.62 17.47
C SER A 87 -0.49 -2.56 17.91
N PHE A 88 -0.90 -1.31 17.75
CA PHE A 88 -0.13 -0.17 18.20
C PHE A 88 -1.03 1.00 18.61
N THR A 89 -0.49 1.86 19.44
CA THR A 89 -1.02 3.17 19.76
C THR A 89 0.06 4.21 19.56
N VAL A 90 -0.20 5.20 18.70
CA VAL A 90 0.68 6.36 18.54
C VAL A 90 -0.01 7.63 19.01
N LYS A 91 0.72 8.49 19.67
CA LYS A 91 0.30 9.79 20.18
C LYS A 91 1.11 10.89 19.50
N LYS A 92 0.50 12.07 19.35
CA LYS A 92 1.23 13.26 18.94
C LYS A 92 2.29 13.61 20.00
N GLY A 93 3.57 13.64 19.60
CA GLY A 93 4.66 14.25 20.34
C GLY A 93 4.88 15.71 19.91
N ASP A 94 6.05 16.26 20.18
CA ASP A 94 6.39 17.65 19.81
C ASP A 94 6.53 17.76 18.28
N ASP A 95 7.43 16.99 17.68
CA ASP A 95 7.70 17.01 16.23
C ASP A 95 7.14 15.80 15.49
N ASN A 96 6.99 14.66 16.17
CA ASN A 96 6.68 13.36 15.58
C ASN A 96 5.64 12.60 16.39
N PHE A 97 5.08 11.52 15.81
CA PHE A 97 4.35 10.55 16.58
C PHE A 97 5.29 9.80 17.54
N VAL A 98 4.75 9.46 18.71
CA VAL A 98 5.42 8.62 19.71
C VAL A 98 4.56 7.39 19.94
N PHE A 99 5.16 6.22 19.90
CA PHE A 99 4.50 4.96 20.23
C PHE A 99 4.28 4.90 21.74
N LEU A 100 3.02 4.88 22.16
CA LEU A 100 2.67 4.59 23.56
C LEU A 100 2.77 3.10 23.83
N ASN A 101 2.45 2.31 22.81
CA ASN A 101 2.53 0.86 22.86
C ASN A 101 2.66 0.31 21.44
N GLU A 102 3.37 -0.79 21.30
CA GLU A 102 3.43 -1.59 20.08
C GLU A 102 3.58 -3.05 20.51
N GLN A 103 2.69 -3.92 20.05
CA GLN A 103 2.67 -5.31 20.51
C GLN A 103 2.24 -6.28 19.42
N LEU A 104 2.71 -7.50 19.56
CA LEU A 104 2.28 -8.67 18.81
C LEU A 104 1.53 -9.62 19.74
N GLU A 105 0.48 -10.24 19.23
CA GLU A 105 -0.24 -11.31 19.92
C GLU A 105 -0.29 -12.55 19.02
N PHE A 106 0.11 -13.69 19.58
CA PHE A 106 0.16 -14.99 18.92
C PHE A 106 -0.51 -16.03 19.79
N ASN A 107 -1.60 -16.65 19.32
CA ASN A 107 -2.34 -17.66 20.10
C ASN A 107 -2.66 -17.20 21.54
N GLY A 108 -3.03 -15.94 21.72
CA GLY A 108 -3.34 -15.37 23.04
C GLY A 108 -2.13 -14.94 23.88
N ARG A 109 -0.91 -15.18 23.42
CA ARG A 109 0.31 -14.68 24.08
C ARG A 109 0.67 -13.31 23.54
N LYS A 110 0.67 -12.29 24.39
CA LYS A 110 1.06 -10.92 24.07
C LYS A 110 2.54 -10.69 24.30
N VAL A 111 3.18 -10.02 23.34
CA VAL A 111 4.56 -9.59 23.40
C VAL A 111 4.61 -8.11 23.09
N GLU A 112 5.03 -7.31 24.06
CA GLU A 112 5.28 -5.89 23.88
C GLU A 112 6.63 -5.70 23.20
N ILE A 113 6.68 -4.94 22.13
CA ILE A 113 7.89 -4.73 21.30
C ILE A 113 8.38 -3.29 21.31
N ASN A 114 7.55 -2.33 21.68
CA ASN A 114 7.93 -0.94 21.70
C ASN A 114 7.10 -0.11 22.68
N ALA A 115 7.78 0.82 23.34
CA ALA A 115 7.17 1.92 24.07
C ALA A 115 8.06 3.16 24.00
N LEU A 116 7.43 4.35 23.88
CA LEU A 116 8.07 5.66 23.94
C LEU A 116 9.14 5.94 22.84
N LYS A 117 9.04 5.31 21.69
CA LYS A 117 9.89 5.59 20.51
C LYS A 117 9.10 6.29 19.41
N SER A 118 9.79 7.00 18.53
CA SER A 118 9.17 7.71 17.39
C SER A 118 8.93 6.83 16.16
N GLU A 119 9.58 5.67 16.10
CA GLU A 119 9.46 4.71 14.99
C GLU A 119 9.14 3.31 15.52
N ALA A 120 8.41 2.53 14.74
CA ALA A 120 8.03 1.17 15.07
C ALA A 120 9.24 0.24 15.22
N GLN A 121 9.15 -0.75 16.07
CA GLN A 121 10.22 -1.71 16.30
C GLN A 121 9.94 -3.10 15.72
N ILE A 122 8.75 -3.32 15.16
CA ILE A 122 8.36 -4.59 14.57
C ILE A 122 9.36 -5.11 13.52
N LYS A 123 9.98 -4.22 12.75
CA LYS A 123 10.98 -4.56 11.72
C LYS A 123 12.18 -5.30 12.31
N TYR A 124 12.60 -4.91 13.51
CA TYR A 124 13.80 -5.43 14.17
C TYR A 124 13.52 -6.51 15.21
N HIS A 125 12.24 -6.77 15.48
CA HIS A 125 11.88 -7.81 16.45
C HIS A 125 12.10 -9.20 15.85
N THR A 126 12.99 -10.01 16.45
CA THR A 126 13.45 -11.31 15.90
C THR A 126 12.94 -12.52 16.68
N ASP A 127 12.32 -12.31 17.83
CA ASP A 127 12.08 -13.41 18.81
C ASP A 127 10.89 -14.32 18.48
N LEU A 128 10.21 -14.13 17.35
CA LEU A 128 9.00 -14.87 17.02
C LEU A 128 9.01 -15.30 15.55
N GLU A 129 9.08 -16.60 15.29
CA GLU A 129 8.97 -17.18 13.93
C GLU A 129 7.72 -16.68 13.17
N ARG A 130 6.61 -16.43 13.87
CA ARG A 130 5.37 -15.89 13.30
C ARG A 130 5.40 -14.37 13.06
N GLY A 131 6.30 -13.64 13.70
CA GLY A 131 6.54 -12.21 13.42
C GLY A 131 6.95 -11.99 11.98
N ASP A 132 7.65 -12.92 11.36
CA ASP A 132 8.08 -12.83 9.97
C ASP A 132 6.92 -12.88 8.98
N PHE A 133 5.83 -13.58 9.32
CA PHE A 133 4.60 -13.58 8.53
C PHE A 133 3.95 -12.19 8.50
N ILE A 134 3.79 -11.54 9.66
CA ILE A 134 3.25 -10.18 9.76
C ILE A 134 4.16 -9.18 9.06
N LYS A 135 5.48 -9.28 9.27
CA LYS A 135 6.49 -8.45 8.59
C LYS A 135 6.37 -8.53 7.08
N LYS A 136 6.24 -9.74 6.54
CA LYS A 136 6.04 -9.95 5.10
C LYS A 136 4.78 -9.24 4.61
N TYR A 137 3.65 -9.35 5.31
CA TYR A 137 2.44 -8.62 4.94
C TYR A 137 2.64 -7.11 4.92
N LEU A 138 3.33 -6.55 5.93
CA LEU A 138 3.59 -5.11 6.01
C LEU A 138 4.56 -4.63 4.92
N THR A 139 5.56 -5.43 4.57
CA THR A 139 6.51 -5.17 3.48
C THR A 139 5.82 -5.21 2.10
N ASP A 140 4.91 -6.16 1.91
CA ASP A 140 4.25 -6.39 0.62
C ASP A 140 3.10 -5.41 0.35
N ILE A 141 2.77 -4.54 1.30
CA ILE A 141 1.77 -3.48 1.08
C ILE A 141 2.28 -2.53 0.00
N LYS A 142 1.59 -2.50 -1.14
CA LYS A 142 1.89 -1.59 -2.24
C LYS A 142 0.63 -0.84 -2.63
N LYS A 143 0.76 0.46 -2.83
CA LYS A 143 -0.29 1.33 -3.32
C LYS A 143 -0.05 1.64 -4.78
N TYR A 144 -1.02 1.33 -5.62
CA TYR A 144 -1.00 1.71 -7.02
C TYR A 144 -2.03 2.81 -7.29
N HIS A 145 -1.70 3.72 -8.20
CA HIS A 145 -2.52 4.89 -8.49
C HIS A 145 -2.63 5.12 -10.00
N PHE A 146 -3.60 4.48 -10.63
CA PHE A 146 -3.78 4.38 -12.08
C PHE A 146 -4.97 5.20 -12.60
N HIS A 147 -5.11 6.45 -12.24
CA HIS A 147 -6.26 7.24 -12.69
C HIS A 147 -5.94 8.33 -13.73
N ASP A 148 -4.70 8.60 -14.03
CA ASP A 148 -4.33 9.54 -15.08
C ASP A 148 -4.24 8.81 -16.42
N THR A 149 -5.27 9.01 -17.25
CA THR A 149 -5.38 8.44 -18.61
C THR A 149 -5.22 9.50 -19.71
N GLY A 150 -4.81 10.72 -19.36
CA GLY A 150 -4.57 11.82 -20.31
C GLY A 150 -3.33 11.62 -21.19
N LYS A 151 -3.09 12.55 -22.11
CA LYS A 151 -1.91 12.50 -23.02
C LYS A 151 -0.56 12.43 -22.29
N ASN A 152 -0.49 12.98 -21.08
CA ASN A 152 0.69 12.95 -20.22
C ASN A 152 0.64 11.82 -19.18
N SER A 153 -0.24 10.85 -19.37
CA SER A 153 -0.38 9.69 -18.48
C SER A 153 0.96 9.01 -18.26
N PRO A 154 1.25 8.59 -17.03
CA PRO A 154 2.39 7.71 -16.75
C PRO A 154 2.44 6.49 -17.67
N PHE A 155 1.28 5.92 -18.01
CA PHE A 155 1.19 4.76 -18.94
C PHE A 155 1.65 5.02 -20.37
N ALA A 156 1.66 6.28 -20.81
CA ALA A 156 2.09 6.67 -22.15
C ALA A 156 3.60 6.96 -22.24
N LYS A 157 4.32 6.86 -21.13
CA LYS A 157 5.77 7.10 -21.09
C LYS A 157 6.56 5.93 -21.66
N ASP A 158 7.71 6.27 -22.23
CA ASP A 158 8.71 5.28 -22.60
C ASP A 158 9.35 4.72 -21.33
N SER A 159 9.58 3.41 -21.30
CA SER A 159 10.24 2.72 -20.18
C SER A 159 11.44 1.92 -20.67
N ASN A 160 12.46 1.76 -19.83
CA ASN A 160 13.69 1.09 -20.17
C ASN A 160 13.60 -0.42 -19.89
N ILE A 161 13.87 -1.26 -20.90
CA ILE A 161 13.76 -2.72 -20.78
C ILE A 161 14.89 -3.36 -19.97
N GLN A 162 15.93 -2.64 -19.60
CA GLN A 162 16.99 -3.18 -18.73
C GLN A 162 16.68 -2.96 -17.23
N ASN A 163 16.12 -1.81 -16.89
CA ASN A 163 16.00 -1.39 -15.48
C ASN A 163 14.55 -1.46 -14.96
N ASP A 164 13.54 -1.27 -15.83
CA ASP A 164 12.17 -1.03 -15.42
C ASP A 164 11.26 -2.27 -15.53
N VAL A 165 11.82 -3.47 -15.60
CA VAL A 165 11.09 -4.71 -15.91
C VAL A 165 10.68 -5.54 -14.70
N TYR A 166 11.32 -5.36 -13.54
CA TYR A 166 11.22 -6.31 -12.44
C TYR A 166 9.95 -6.18 -11.60
N TYR A 167 9.42 -4.97 -11.44
CA TYR A 167 8.18 -4.70 -10.70
C TYR A 167 7.47 -3.48 -11.27
N LEU A 168 6.16 -3.47 -11.15
CA LEU A 168 5.34 -2.34 -11.60
C LEU A 168 5.48 -1.17 -10.62
N TYR A 169 5.73 0.04 -11.13
CA TYR A 169 5.82 1.25 -10.33
C TYR A 169 4.42 1.74 -9.92
N GLU A 170 4.36 2.49 -8.82
CA GLU A 170 3.09 2.92 -8.20
C GLU A 170 2.16 3.66 -9.16
N LYS A 171 2.71 4.47 -10.06
CA LYS A 171 1.94 5.22 -11.08
C LYS A 171 1.85 4.52 -12.43
N GLY A 172 2.50 3.36 -12.58
CA GLY A 172 2.54 2.63 -13.83
C GLY A 172 3.45 3.22 -14.91
N ASP A 173 4.38 4.09 -14.53
CA ASP A 173 5.33 4.76 -15.45
C ASP A 173 6.16 3.77 -16.28
N ASN A 174 6.35 2.54 -15.78
CA ASN A 174 7.09 1.47 -16.42
C ASN A 174 6.20 0.35 -16.97
N LEU A 175 4.91 0.61 -17.17
CA LEU A 175 3.96 -0.44 -17.60
C LEU A 175 4.39 -1.13 -18.89
N ALA A 176 4.96 -0.39 -19.85
CA ALA A 176 5.44 -0.94 -21.10
C ALA A 176 6.56 -1.98 -20.88
N ALA A 177 7.61 -1.62 -20.13
CA ALA A 177 8.73 -2.52 -19.83
C ALA A 177 8.28 -3.72 -18.97
N PHE A 178 7.43 -3.48 -17.98
CA PHE A 178 6.88 -4.53 -17.14
C PHE A 178 6.08 -5.56 -17.94
N LEU A 179 5.11 -5.12 -18.77
CA LEU A 179 4.31 -6.02 -19.61
C LEU A 179 5.13 -6.72 -20.67
N TRP A 180 6.13 -6.05 -21.26
CA TRP A 180 7.07 -6.68 -22.17
C TRP A 180 7.82 -7.84 -21.49
N ASN A 181 8.29 -7.63 -20.28
CA ASN A 181 8.93 -8.69 -19.49
C ASN A 181 7.97 -9.84 -19.19
N VAL A 182 6.72 -9.54 -18.81
CA VAL A 182 5.70 -10.56 -18.56
C VAL A 182 5.38 -11.36 -19.83
N GLN A 183 5.31 -10.69 -21.00
CA GLN A 183 5.09 -11.37 -22.27
C GLN A 183 6.21 -12.37 -22.59
N ASN A 184 7.48 -11.95 -22.43
CA ASN A 184 8.64 -12.76 -22.83
C ASN A 184 8.97 -13.86 -21.81
N ASN A 185 8.89 -13.58 -20.53
CA ASN A 185 9.35 -14.49 -19.47
C ASN A 185 8.21 -15.21 -18.73
N HIS A 186 6.97 -14.72 -18.84
CA HIS A 186 5.80 -15.28 -18.15
C HIS A 186 4.58 -15.39 -19.07
N PRO A 187 4.67 -16.09 -20.22
CA PRO A 187 3.63 -16.07 -21.26
C PRO A 187 2.25 -16.56 -20.78
N ILE A 188 2.20 -17.44 -19.80
CA ILE A 188 0.94 -17.92 -19.22
C ILE A 188 0.24 -16.78 -18.46
N VAL A 189 1.00 -15.98 -17.70
CA VAL A 189 0.47 -14.83 -16.96
C VAL A 189 0.01 -13.75 -17.94
N TYR A 190 0.81 -13.48 -18.98
CA TYR A 190 0.45 -12.54 -20.03
C TYR A 190 -0.88 -12.89 -20.69
N LYS A 191 -1.06 -14.15 -21.11
CA LYS A 191 -2.33 -14.62 -21.69
C LYS A 191 -3.53 -14.45 -20.74
N ARG A 192 -3.34 -14.62 -19.43
CA ARG A 192 -4.41 -14.37 -18.44
C ARG A 192 -4.76 -12.88 -18.38
N ILE A 193 -3.77 -11.99 -18.41
CA ILE A 193 -3.99 -10.54 -18.45
C ILE A 193 -4.80 -10.17 -19.70
N LEU A 194 -4.42 -10.65 -20.88
CA LEU A 194 -5.15 -10.40 -22.13
C LEU A 194 -6.61 -10.85 -22.02
N LYS A 195 -6.86 -12.08 -21.55
CA LYS A 195 -8.23 -12.61 -21.39
C LYS A 195 -9.06 -11.77 -20.42
N MET A 196 -8.48 -11.25 -19.35
CA MET A 196 -9.18 -10.36 -18.42
C MET A 196 -9.54 -9.04 -19.07
N ILE A 197 -8.62 -8.44 -19.85
CA ILE A 197 -8.90 -7.20 -20.59
C ILE A 197 -10.00 -7.44 -21.63
N GLN A 198 -9.90 -8.51 -22.41
CA GLN A 198 -10.88 -8.88 -23.44
C GLN A 198 -12.29 -9.15 -22.88
N SER A 199 -12.38 -9.61 -21.61
CA SER A 199 -13.70 -9.78 -20.96
C SER A 199 -14.41 -8.45 -20.67
N ILE A 200 -13.67 -7.34 -20.59
CA ILE A 200 -14.18 -5.98 -20.33
C ILE A 200 -14.24 -5.18 -21.63
N ALA A 201 -13.25 -5.35 -22.48
CA ALA A 201 -13.08 -4.66 -23.76
C ALA A 201 -12.89 -5.67 -24.90
N PRO A 202 -13.98 -6.26 -25.44
CA PRO A 202 -13.92 -7.35 -26.43
C PRO A 202 -13.22 -6.97 -27.74
N TYR A 203 -13.14 -5.67 -28.06
CA TYR A 203 -12.44 -5.13 -29.23
C TYR A 203 -10.91 -5.13 -29.04
N PHE A 204 -10.40 -5.24 -27.81
CA PHE A 204 -8.97 -5.28 -27.54
C PHE A 204 -8.38 -6.62 -28.02
N SER A 205 -7.38 -6.58 -28.89
CA SER A 205 -6.69 -7.77 -29.41
C SER A 205 -5.44 -8.08 -28.60
N ASP A 206 -4.46 -7.18 -28.59
CA ASP A 206 -3.17 -7.40 -27.91
C ASP A 206 -2.46 -6.08 -27.63
N PHE A 207 -1.41 -6.16 -26.81
CA PHE A 207 -0.45 -5.07 -26.66
C PHE A 207 0.61 -5.14 -27.74
N TYR A 208 1.02 -3.96 -28.20
CA TYR A 208 2.13 -3.77 -29.11
C TYR A 208 3.22 -2.94 -28.43
N PHE A 209 4.46 -3.43 -28.49
CA PHE A 209 5.62 -2.78 -27.87
C PHE A 209 6.46 -2.13 -28.95
N HIS A 210 6.35 -0.81 -29.07
CA HIS A 210 7.14 -0.04 -30.01
C HIS A 210 8.54 0.21 -29.45
N SER A 211 9.58 -0.29 -30.14
CA SER A 211 10.96 -0.07 -29.74
C SER A 211 11.41 1.35 -30.06
N GLY A 212 11.85 2.07 -29.05
CA GLY A 212 12.46 3.39 -29.17
C GLY A 212 13.99 3.33 -29.29
N VAL A 213 14.61 4.49 -29.22
CA VAL A 213 16.06 4.63 -29.15
C VAL A 213 16.55 4.23 -27.75
N SER A 214 17.75 3.64 -27.65
CA SER A 214 18.41 3.35 -26.36
C SER A 214 17.66 2.38 -25.44
N GLN A 215 17.13 1.28 -26.00
CA GLN A 215 16.48 0.21 -25.23
C GLN A 215 15.22 0.65 -24.47
N THR A 216 14.57 1.69 -24.95
CA THR A 216 13.26 2.10 -24.45
C THR A 216 12.16 1.47 -25.29
N ILE A 217 11.01 1.23 -24.63
CA ILE A 217 9.79 0.78 -25.29
C ILE A 217 8.60 1.60 -24.84
N ARG A 218 7.64 1.74 -25.76
CA ARG A 218 6.35 2.38 -25.51
C ARG A 218 5.23 1.37 -25.71
N LEU A 219 4.25 1.41 -24.83
CA LEU A 219 3.07 0.58 -24.93
C LEU A 219 2.06 1.19 -25.90
N GLN A 220 1.56 0.37 -26.80
CA GLN A 220 0.41 0.62 -27.64
C GLN A 220 -0.52 -0.59 -27.57
N TRP A 221 -1.75 -0.45 -28.01
CA TRP A 221 -2.68 -1.57 -28.12
C TRP A 221 -3.19 -1.69 -29.54
N LYS A 222 -3.63 -2.89 -29.86
CA LYS A 222 -4.18 -3.26 -31.14
C LYS A 222 -5.66 -3.62 -30.95
N ASP A 223 -6.52 -3.02 -31.72
CA ASP A 223 -7.94 -3.35 -31.82
C ASP A 223 -8.16 -4.59 -32.66
#